data_c9b60df5abc64e43e7c0f2d7390f0a75
#
_entry.id   c9b60df5abc64e43e7c0f2d7390f0a75
#
_cell.length_a   1.000
_cell.length_b   1.000
_cell.length_c   1.000
_cell.angle_alpha   90.00
_cell.angle_beta   90.00
_cell.angle_gamma   90.00
#
_symmetry.space_group_name_H-M   'P 1'
#
loop_
_entity.id
_entity.type
_entity.pdbx_description
1 polymer ?
#
loop_
_entity_poly.entity_id
_entity_poly.type
_entity_poly.pdbx_seq_one_letter_code
_entity_poly.pdbx_strand_id
1 'polypeptide(L)'
;MTTSAPPPLGLADLRAMVARVPGHLDAATGGLPLTATSDALRAALDAWAAGEATPAGYDVAVAASRAAYARIAGVDVSRVALGAQTSPLVGLVAAAVPDGGRVVVAEDDFTSVTYPFLAHADRGVTVRAVPVGHLPEAAADGCDVVATSLVQSRDGRVADVGAVRAAAAQVGAVSLVDVTQAAGWLPLVPAPADHADVTVCSAYKWLCAPRGTAFATTTPAAAARLRPLAANWYAGDDPWASVYGTDMRLAVDGRRFDTSPAWLSWVGAAPALDAFARVDVAAVHAHDVGLADALRTRLGLEPAGSAIVSLPDPDGTVRARLDAAGLRVAGRGGGVRLAFHVWNDADDVDRVVAALDAA
;
A
#
# COMPACT_ATOMS: atom_id res chain seq x y z
N MET A 1 -28.91 13.39 -11.88
CA MET A 1 -28.01 13.34 -13.06
C MET A 1 -27.08 12.17 -12.85
N THR A 2 -27.26 11.08 -13.58
CA THR A 2 -26.33 9.94 -13.57
C THR A 2 -25.06 10.40 -14.28
N THR A 3 -24.04 10.77 -13.51
CA THR A 3 -22.70 11.00 -14.07
C THR A 3 -22.21 9.64 -14.58
N SER A 4 -22.08 9.50 -15.89
CA SER A 4 -21.44 8.36 -16.53
C SER A 4 -20.07 8.16 -15.89
N ALA A 5 -19.73 6.92 -15.56
CA ALA A 5 -18.39 6.60 -15.08
C ALA A 5 -17.34 7.14 -16.06
N PRO A 6 -16.24 7.75 -15.58
CA PRO A 6 -15.20 8.25 -16.47
C PRO A 6 -14.60 7.08 -17.30
N PRO A 7 -14.13 7.34 -18.52
CA PRO A 7 -13.63 6.29 -19.40
C PRO A 7 -12.42 5.56 -18.80
N PRO A 8 -12.24 4.28 -19.13
CA PRO A 8 -11.03 3.54 -18.74
C PRO A 8 -9.78 4.19 -19.34
N LEU A 9 -8.64 4.02 -18.67
CA LEU A 9 -7.33 4.50 -19.11
C LEU A 9 -6.47 3.33 -19.58
N GLY A 10 -5.78 3.51 -20.70
CA GLY A 10 -4.70 2.60 -21.09
C GLY A 10 -3.40 2.93 -20.36
N LEU A 11 -2.42 2.01 -20.44
CA LEU A 11 -1.07 2.24 -19.90
C LEU A 11 -0.43 3.51 -20.50
N ALA A 12 -0.58 3.75 -21.79
CA ALA A 12 -0.02 4.93 -22.46
C ALA A 12 -0.58 6.25 -21.88
N ASP A 13 -1.88 6.26 -21.56
CA ASP A 13 -2.53 7.43 -20.95
C ASP A 13 -1.94 7.70 -19.56
N LEU A 14 -1.80 6.66 -18.73
CA LEU A 14 -1.22 6.80 -17.39
C LEU A 14 0.25 7.25 -17.47
N ARG A 15 1.04 6.70 -18.38
CA ARG A 15 2.43 7.11 -18.62
C ARG A 15 2.56 8.58 -19.00
N ALA A 16 1.63 9.10 -19.80
CA ALA A 16 1.58 10.52 -20.19
C ALA A 16 1.25 11.46 -19.03
N MET A 17 0.66 10.95 -17.93
CA MET A 17 0.33 11.74 -16.74
C MET A 17 1.51 11.89 -15.76
N VAL A 18 2.61 11.16 -15.95
CA VAL A 18 3.79 11.18 -15.07
C VAL A 18 4.98 11.75 -15.84
N ALA A 19 5.73 12.65 -15.21
CA ALA A 19 6.99 13.10 -15.80
C ALA A 19 7.98 11.92 -15.88
N ARG A 20 8.57 11.72 -17.07
CA ARG A 20 9.66 10.74 -17.19
C ARG A 20 10.89 11.26 -16.46
N VAL A 21 11.37 10.48 -15.49
CA VAL A 21 12.62 10.72 -14.76
C VAL A 21 13.54 9.52 -15.02
N PRO A 22 14.42 9.59 -16.03
CA PRO A 22 15.29 8.49 -16.41
C PRO A 22 16.13 8.02 -15.23
N GLY A 23 16.18 6.70 -15.01
CA GLY A 23 16.94 6.10 -13.91
C GLY A 23 16.28 6.18 -12.53
N HIS A 24 15.04 6.64 -12.41
CA HIS A 24 14.29 6.55 -11.14
C HIS A 24 13.70 5.14 -10.97
N LEU A 25 14.41 4.29 -10.26
CA LEU A 25 14.10 2.87 -10.04
C LEU A 25 13.74 2.60 -8.57
N ASP A 26 12.99 3.52 -7.94
CA ASP A 26 12.71 3.45 -6.50
C ASP A 26 11.21 3.65 -6.15
N ALA A 27 10.31 3.18 -7.02
CA ALA A 27 8.86 3.21 -6.80
C ALA A 27 8.47 2.56 -5.46
N ALA A 28 9.18 1.51 -5.06
CA ALA A 28 8.96 0.78 -3.81
C ALA A 28 9.32 1.59 -2.54
N THR A 29 10.00 2.73 -2.66
CA THR A 29 10.21 3.71 -1.57
C THR A 29 9.23 4.87 -1.68
N GLY A 30 8.99 5.39 -2.88
CA GLY A 30 8.05 6.46 -3.13
C GLY A 30 7.80 6.65 -4.63
N GLY A 31 6.53 6.74 -5.02
CA GLY A 31 6.12 6.99 -6.40
C GLY A 31 6.38 8.43 -6.84
N LEU A 32 6.57 8.63 -8.13
CA LEU A 32 6.57 9.97 -8.73
C LEU A 32 5.12 10.48 -8.82
N PRO A 33 4.87 11.76 -8.52
CA PRO A 33 3.52 12.30 -8.60
C PRO A 33 3.05 12.40 -10.06
N LEU A 34 1.76 12.22 -10.28
CA LEU A 34 1.13 12.62 -11.52
C LEU A 34 1.17 14.15 -11.64
N THR A 35 1.17 14.68 -12.86
CA THR A 35 1.10 16.13 -13.11
C THR A 35 -0.11 16.73 -12.39
N ALA A 36 -1.29 16.11 -12.53
CA ALA A 36 -2.50 16.53 -11.85
C ALA A 36 -2.41 16.53 -10.32
N THR A 37 -1.65 15.59 -9.73
CA THR A 37 -1.35 15.58 -8.28
C THR A 37 -0.58 16.82 -7.87
N SER A 38 0.47 17.17 -8.62
CA SER A 38 1.30 18.34 -8.34
C SER A 38 0.52 19.64 -8.51
N ASP A 39 -0.31 19.73 -9.53
CA ASP A 39 -1.13 20.92 -9.81
C ASP A 39 -2.22 21.11 -8.76
N ALA A 40 -2.90 20.04 -8.34
CA ALA A 40 -3.88 20.08 -7.26
C ALA A 40 -3.27 20.55 -5.94
N LEU A 41 -2.05 20.08 -5.61
CA LEU A 41 -1.35 20.52 -4.41
C LEU A 41 -0.96 22.00 -4.47
N ARG A 42 -0.45 22.49 -5.60
CA ARG A 42 -0.13 23.93 -5.78
C ARG A 42 -1.37 24.80 -5.61
N ALA A 43 -2.47 24.44 -6.29
CA ALA A 43 -3.73 25.16 -6.17
C ALA A 43 -4.27 25.19 -4.74
N ALA A 44 -4.16 24.05 -4.02
CA ALA A 44 -4.60 23.98 -2.62
C ALA A 44 -3.73 24.83 -1.68
N LEU A 45 -2.41 24.90 -1.92
CA LEU A 45 -1.51 25.76 -1.16
C LEU A 45 -1.80 27.25 -1.42
N ASP A 46 -2.08 27.63 -2.66
CA ASP A 46 -2.44 29.00 -3.03
C ASP A 46 -3.78 29.41 -2.37
N ALA A 47 -4.80 28.57 -2.44
CA ALA A 47 -6.10 28.80 -1.79
C ALA A 47 -5.96 28.90 -0.26
N TRP A 48 -5.10 28.06 0.34
CA TRP A 48 -4.82 28.15 1.78
C TRP A 48 -4.11 29.45 2.15
N ALA A 49 -3.11 29.88 1.37
CA ALA A 49 -2.40 31.15 1.59
C ALA A 49 -3.32 32.37 1.42
N ALA A 50 -4.33 32.27 0.55
CA ALA A 50 -5.35 33.31 0.36
C ALA A 50 -6.46 33.32 1.43
N GLY A 51 -6.51 32.31 2.32
CA GLY A 51 -7.59 32.15 3.31
C GLY A 51 -8.91 31.64 2.73
N GLU A 52 -8.90 31.09 1.52
CA GLU A 52 -10.08 30.59 0.80
C GLU A 52 -10.36 29.10 1.06
N ALA A 53 -9.39 28.38 1.61
CA ALA A 53 -9.51 26.95 1.88
C ALA A 53 -10.50 26.67 3.02
N THR A 54 -11.36 25.66 2.82
CA THR A 54 -12.33 25.22 3.83
C THR A 54 -12.24 23.73 4.08
N PRO A 55 -12.50 23.26 5.32
CA PRO A 55 -12.56 21.82 5.62
C PRO A 55 -13.52 21.05 4.70
N ALA A 56 -14.72 21.57 4.47
CA ALA A 56 -15.71 20.94 3.58
C ALA A 56 -15.22 20.85 2.13
N GLY A 57 -14.44 21.82 1.65
CA GLY A 57 -13.82 21.77 0.33
C GLY A 57 -12.79 20.64 0.21
N TYR A 58 -12.01 20.41 1.27
CA TYR A 58 -11.05 19.30 1.31
C TYR A 58 -11.73 17.93 1.39
N ASP A 59 -12.89 17.83 2.06
CA ASP A 59 -13.62 16.56 2.21
C ASP A 59 -14.12 16.00 0.87
N VAL A 60 -14.27 16.83 -0.16
CA VAL A 60 -14.55 16.38 -1.53
C VAL A 60 -13.42 15.46 -2.03
N ALA A 61 -12.17 15.86 -1.83
CA ALA A 61 -11.00 15.05 -2.23
C ALA A 61 -10.87 13.78 -1.38
N VAL A 62 -11.19 13.87 -0.09
CA VAL A 62 -11.18 12.70 0.82
C VAL A 62 -12.22 11.67 0.37
N ALA A 63 -13.45 12.08 0.10
CA ALA A 63 -14.54 11.21 -0.37
C ALA A 63 -14.20 10.58 -1.74
N ALA A 64 -13.69 11.37 -2.68
CA ALA A 64 -13.26 10.91 -3.99
C ALA A 64 -12.15 9.86 -3.87
N SER A 65 -11.16 10.09 -3.00
CA SER A 65 -10.05 9.16 -2.73
C SER A 65 -10.54 7.83 -2.17
N ARG A 66 -11.49 7.86 -1.21
CA ARG A 66 -12.11 6.64 -0.65
C ARG A 66 -12.82 5.83 -1.74
N ALA A 67 -13.64 6.49 -2.55
CA ALA A 67 -14.38 5.84 -3.63
C ALA A 67 -13.44 5.27 -4.71
N ALA A 68 -12.36 5.97 -5.03
CA ALA A 68 -11.35 5.49 -5.97
C ALA A 68 -10.61 4.27 -5.42
N TYR A 69 -10.18 4.31 -4.15
CA TYR A 69 -9.51 3.16 -3.54
C TYR A 69 -10.42 1.94 -3.41
N ALA A 70 -11.71 2.13 -3.12
CA ALA A 70 -12.69 1.03 -3.12
C ALA A 70 -12.72 0.30 -4.46
N ARG A 71 -12.66 1.03 -5.59
CA ARG A 71 -12.55 0.44 -6.95
C ARG A 71 -11.22 -0.29 -7.16
N ILE A 72 -10.10 0.31 -6.73
CA ILE A 72 -8.77 -0.32 -6.82
C ILE A 72 -8.73 -1.64 -6.04
N ALA A 73 -9.30 -1.64 -4.84
CA ALA A 73 -9.33 -2.80 -3.95
C ALA A 73 -10.45 -3.81 -4.30
N GLY A 74 -11.38 -3.46 -5.18
CA GLY A 74 -12.51 -4.32 -5.56
C GLY A 74 -13.52 -4.54 -4.44
N VAL A 75 -13.73 -3.58 -3.55
CA VAL A 75 -14.64 -3.68 -2.40
C VAL A 75 -15.72 -2.61 -2.44
N ASP A 76 -16.81 -2.84 -1.70
CA ASP A 76 -17.77 -1.77 -1.43
C ASP A 76 -17.12 -0.64 -0.63
N VAL A 77 -17.49 0.61 -0.94
CA VAL A 77 -16.92 1.80 -0.33
C VAL A 77 -17.14 1.84 1.19
N SER A 78 -18.22 1.23 1.68
CA SER A 78 -18.52 1.12 3.10
C SER A 78 -17.52 0.25 3.88
N ARG A 79 -16.69 -0.54 3.19
CA ARG A 79 -15.63 -1.36 3.80
C ARG A 79 -14.30 -0.61 3.94
N VAL A 80 -14.19 0.62 3.41
CA VAL A 80 -12.94 1.38 3.37
C VAL A 80 -12.84 2.33 4.56
N ALA A 81 -11.79 2.16 5.35
CA ALA A 81 -11.35 3.11 6.37
C ALA A 81 -10.16 3.93 5.88
N LEU A 82 -10.01 5.15 6.39
CA LEU A 82 -8.93 6.07 6.05
C LEU A 82 -7.98 6.27 7.23
N GLY A 83 -6.69 6.38 6.91
CA GLY A 83 -5.63 6.71 7.85
C GLY A 83 -4.50 7.47 7.18
N ALA A 84 -3.47 7.80 7.93
CA ALA A 84 -2.29 8.49 7.42
C ALA A 84 -1.14 7.53 7.09
N GLN A 85 -1.11 6.35 7.70
CA GLN A 85 0.01 5.40 7.63
C GLN A 85 -0.49 3.96 7.88
N THR A 86 0.27 2.97 7.41
CA THR A 86 -0.03 1.54 7.59
C THR A 86 -0.02 1.12 9.05
N SER A 87 1.02 1.46 9.83
CA SER A 87 1.18 0.93 11.19
C SER A 87 0.03 1.26 12.16
N PRO A 88 -0.60 2.46 12.17
CA PRO A 88 -1.79 2.71 12.99
C PRO A 88 -2.99 1.87 12.56
N LEU A 89 -3.13 1.58 11.27
CA LEU A 89 -4.20 0.72 10.75
C LEU A 89 -3.98 -0.75 11.14
N VAL A 90 -2.74 -1.25 11.08
CA VAL A 90 -2.37 -2.56 11.64
C VAL A 90 -2.59 -2.59 13.15
N GLY A 91 -2.33 -1.47 13.84
CA GLY A 91 -2.58 -1.31 15.28
C GLY A 91 -4.02 -1.59 15.70
N LEU A 92 -5.02 -1.33 14.82
CA LEU A 92 -6.43 -1.70 15.09
C LEU A 92 -6.59 -3.21 15.26
N VAL A 93 -5.92 -3.99 14.41
CA VAL A 93 -5.94 -5.47 14.48
C VAL A 93 -5.12 -5.96 15.66
N ALA A 94 -3.94 -5.37 15.89
CA ALA A 94 -3.06 -5.75 17.00
C ALA A 94 -3.74 -5.56 18.36
N ALA A 95 -4.47 -4.47 18.55
CA ALA A 95 -5.22 -4.20 19.77
C ALA A 95 -6.42 -5.14 19.97
N ALA A 96 -6.93 -5.75 18.92
CA ALA A 96 -8.01 -6.73 18.98
C ALA A 96 -7.53 -8.16 19.29
N VAL A 97 -6.21 -8.42 19.26
CA VAL A 97 -5.64 -9.68 19.72
C VAL A 97 -5.94 -9.86 21.20
N PRO A 98 -6.47 -11.02 21.65
CA PRO A 98 -6.74 -11.26 23.07
C PRO A 98 -5.43 -11.28 23.89
N ASP A 99 -5.55 -11.09 25.21
CA ASP A 99 -4.41 -11.24 26.11
C ASP A 99 -3.90 -12.69 26.06
N GLY A 100 -2.59 -12.87 25.95
CA GLY A 100 -1.95 -14.15 25.73
C GLY A 100 -2.11 -14.71 24.30
N GLY A 101 -2.66 -13.92 23.38
CA GLY A 101 -2.92 -14.33 22.00
C GLY A 101 -1.66 -14.61 21.19
N ARG A 102 -1.84 -15.33 20.09
CA ARG A 102 -0.77 -15.77 19.20
C ARG A 102 -0.89 -15.13 17.83
N VAL A 103 0.20 -14.55 17.34
CA VAL A 103 0.28 -13.91 16.04
C VAL A 103 1.36 -14.58 15.20
N VAL A 104 1.07 -14.85 13.93
CA VAL A 104 2.04 -15.35 12.94
C VAL A 104 2.34 -14.25 11.94
N VAL A 105 3.63 -14.00 11.66
CA VAL A 105 4.09 -12.99 10.69
C VAL A 105 5.20 -13.52 9.80
N ALA A 106 5.44 -12.89 8.64
CA ALA A 106 6.63 -13.18 7.86
C ALA A 106 7.88 -12.59 8.55
N GLU A 107 8.99 -13.35 8.60
CA GLU A 107 10.20 -13.03 9.38
C GLU A 107 10.92 -11.74 8.90
N ASP A 108 10.89 -11.45 7.61
CA ASP A 108 11.56 -10.32 6.99
C ASP A 108 10.57 -9.21 6.55
N ASP A 109 9.34 -9.24 7.07
CA ASP A 109 8.32 -8.29 6.68
C ASP A 109 8.61 -6.87 7.20
N PHE A 110 7.97 -5.90 6.57
CA PHE A 110 8.11 -4.50 6.92
C PHE A 110 7.58 -4.25 8.34
N THR A 111 8.35 -3.51 9.14
CA THR A 111 8.05 -3.34 10.57
C THR A 111 6.71 -2.67 10.87
N SER A 112 6.11 -1.95 9.92
CA SER A 112 4.72 -1.46 10.06
C SER A 112 3.69 -2.59 10.14
N VAL A 113 4.02 -3.81 9.67
CA VAL A 113 3.17 -5.00 9.81
C VAL A 113 3.46 -5.73 11.11
N THR A 114 4.72 -5.81 11.53
CA THR A 114 5.15 -6.67 12.64
C THR A 114 5.16 -5.97 14.01
N TYR A 115 5.69 -4.73 14.07
CA TYR A 115 5.86 -4.00 15.33
C TYR A 115 4.57 -3.69 16.10
N PRO A 116 3.43 -3.39 15.45
CA PRO A 116 2.19 -3.19 16.19
C PRO A 116 1.78 -4.38 17.05
N PHE A 117 2.08 -5.61 16.62
CA PHE A 117 1.82 -6.82 17.41
C PHE A 117 2.85 -7.02 18.52
N LEU A 118 4.13 -6.79 18.24
CA LEU A 118 5.22 -6.89 19.23
C LEU A 118 5.04 -5.89 20.37
N ALA A 119 4.41 -4.74 20.12
CA ALA A 119 4.11 -3.73 21.11
C ALA A 119 3.12 -4.20 22.19
N HIS A 120 2.46 -5.33 22.03
CA HIS A 120 1.53 -5.94 23.00
C HIS A 120 2.16 -7.11 23.78
N ALA A 121 3.48 -7.21 23.84
CA ALA A 121 4.19 -8.25 24.60
C ALA A 121 3.86 -8.21 26.11
N ASP A 122 3.58 -7.03 26.67
CA ASP A 122 3.15 -6.82 28.07
C ASP A 122 1.78 -7.44 28.37
N ARG A 123 0.93 -7.64 27.35
CA ARG A 123 -0.35 -8.36 27.42
C ARG A 123 -0.20 -9.89 27.23
N GLY A 124 1.05 -10.37 27.16
CA GLY A 124 1.34 -11.77 26.86
C GLY A 124 1.15 -12.18 25.40
N VAL A 125 0.95 -11.24 24.48
CA VAL A 125 0.86 -11.53 23.06
C VAL A 125 2.20 -12.04 22.56
N THR A 126 2.18 -13.20 21.89
CA THR A 126 3.36 -13.82 21.29
C THR A 126 3.34 -13.70 19.78
N VAL A 127 4.49 -13.37 19.19
CA VAL A 127 4.65 -13.23 17.73
C VAL A 127 5.64 -14.29 17.24
N ARG A 128 5.16 -15.22 16.40
CA ARG A 128 5.97 -16.21 15.70
C ARG A 128 6.29 -15.69 14.31
N ALA A 129 7.56 -15.45 14.02
CA ALA A 129 8.03 -15.10 12.68
C ALA A 129 8.46 -16.37 11.93
N VAL A 130 8.05 -16.49 10.66
CA VAL A 130 8.37 -17.61 9.79
C VAL A 130 8.69 -17.12 8.37
N PRO A 131 9.46 -17.88 7.57
CA PRO A 131 9.63 -17.58 6.16
C PRO A 131 8.27 -17.43 5.46
N VAL A 132 8.14 -16.47 4.52
CA VAL A 132 6.87 -16.14 3.87
C VAL A 132 6.15 -17.34 3.26
N GLY A 133 6.89 -18.33 2.73
CA GLY A 133 6.31 -19.55 2.16
C GLY A 133 5.74 -20.53 3.20
N HIS A 134 6.07 -20.36 4.48
CA HIS A 134 5.58 -21.22 5.58
C HIS A 134 4.42 -20.58 6.38
N LEU A 135 3.95 -19.42 5.96
CA LEU A 135 2.83 -18.74 6.64
C LEU A 135 1.54 -19.58 6.70
N PRO A 136 1.11 -20.28 5.62
CA PRO A 136 -0.10 -21.11 5.69
C PRO A 136 0.01 -22.22 6.72
N GLU A 137 1.13 -22.94 6.75
CA GLU A 137 1.37 -24.02 7.73
C GLU A 137 1.41 -23.49 9.16
N ALA A 138 2.15 -22.40 9.38
CA ALA A 138 2.26 -21.77 10.69
C ALA A 138 0.92 -21.21 11.19
N ALA A 139 0.06 -20.72 10.30
CA ALA A 139 -1.30 -20.27 10.65
C ALA A 139 -2.19 -21.47 11.01
N ALA A 140 -2.12 -22.57 10.25
CA ALA A 140 -2.89 -23.79 10.51
C ALA A 140 -2.54 -24.45 11.85
N ASP A 141 -1.29 -24.29 12.34
CA ASP A 141 -0.88 -24.73 13.70
C ASP A 141 -1.65 -24.01 14.82
N GLY A 142 -2.40 -22.96 14.49
CA GLY A 142 -3.25 -22.18 15.38
C GLY A 142 -2.67 -20.83 15.79
N CYS A 143 -3.39 -19.77 15.47
CA CYS A 143 -3.10 -18.39 15.87
C CYS A 143 -4.42 -17.62 15.99
N ASP A 144 -4.36 -16.37 16.52
CA ASP A 144 -5.48 -15.43 16.54
C ASP A 144 -5.41 -14.49 15.32
N VAL A 145 -4.19 -14.20 14.87
CA VAL A 145 -3.93 -13.35 13.69
C VAL A 145 -2.76 -13.92 12.89
N VAL A 146 -2.90 -13.92 11.57
CA VAL A 146 -1.76 -14.04 10.65
C VAL A 146 -1.66 -12.76 9.83
N ALA A 147 -0.45 -12.16 9.77
CA ALA A 147 -0.22 -10.89 9.09
C ALA A 147 1.01 -10.96 8.18
N THR A 148 0.87 -10.42 6.96
CA THR A 148 1.98 -10.36 5.99
C THR A 148 1.76 -9.26 4.95
N SER A 149 2.85 -8.81 4.32
CA SER A 149 2.78 -8.07 3.06
C SER A 149 2.49 -9.00 1.89
N LEU A 150 1.58 -8.62 0.98
CA LEU A 150 1.33 -9.35 -0.28
C LEU A 150 2.59 -9.43 -1.13
N VAL A 151 3.33 -8.32 -1.23
CA VAL A 151 4.65 -8.26 -1.87
C VAL A 151 5.65 -7.80 -0.84
N GLN A 152 6.69 -8.62 -0.61
CA GLN A 152 7.71 -8.32 0.36
C GLN A 152 8.54 -7.10 -0.06
N SER A 153 8.61 -6.11 0.81
CA SER A 153 9.31 -4.85 0.50
C SER A 153 10.82 -5.02 0.37
N ARG A 154 11.39 -6.07 0.94
CA ARG A 154 12.82 -6.37 0.94
C ARG A 154 13.30 -6.84 -0.43
N ASP A 155 12.59 -7.77 -1.05
CA ASP A 155 13.07 -8.54 -2.20
C ASP A 155 12.03 -8.76 -3.31
N GLY A 156 10.78 -8.31 -3.11
CA GLY A 156 9.71 -8.41 -4.09
C GLY A 156 9.02 -9.77 -4.15
N ARG A 157 9.31 -10.72 -3.24
CA ARG A 157 8.58 -11.99 -3.18
C ARG A 157 7.10 -11.75 -2.96
N VAL A 158 6.26 -12.49 -3.71
CA VAL A 158 4.82 -12.44 -3.61
C VAL A 158 4.33 -13.57 -2.70
N ALA A 159 3.57 -13.23 -1.66
CA ALA A 159 2.99 -14.18 -0.73
C ALA A 159 1.75 -14.86 -1.32
N ASP A 160 1.55 -16.16 -1.07
CA ASP A 160 0.29 -16.83 -1.35
C ASP A 160 -0.75 -16.49 -0.27
N VAL A 161 -1.34 -15.28 -0.42
CA VAL A 161 -2.33 -14.81 0.56
C VAL A 161 -3.64 -15.59 0.51
N GLY A 162 -3.93 -16.29 -0.59
CA GLY A 162 -5.07 -17.19 -0.69
C GLY A 162 -4.92 -18.39 0.25
N ALA A 163 -3.74 -19.05 0.22
CA ALA A 163 -3.43 -20.14 1.14
C ALA A 163 -3.36 -19.65 2.59
N VAL A 164 -2.77 -18.46 2.84
CA VAL A 164 -2.72 -17.86 4.18
C VAL A 164 -4.12 -17.65 4.75
N ARG A 165 -5.04 -17.06 3.96
CA ARG A 165 -6.41 -16.86 4.40
C ARG A 165 -7.16 -18.17 4.65
N ALA A 166 -7.00 -19.14 3.75
CA ALA A 166 -7.65 -20.44 3.90
C ALA A 166 -7.21 -21.12 5.21
N ALA A 167 -5.91 -21.08 5.53
CA ALA A 167 -5.37 -21.61 6.78
C ALA A 167 -5.90 -20.84 8.01
N ALA A 168 -5.91 -19.50 7.96
CA ALA A 168 -6.46 -18.66 9.03
C ALA A 168 -7.94 -18.96 9.30
N ALA A 169 -8.74 -19.13 8.25
CA ALA A 169 -10.16 -19.43 8.37
C ALA A 169 -10.43 -20.77 9.08
N GLN A 170 -9.57 -21.78 8.87
CA GLN A 170 -9.71 -23.11 9.51
C GLN A 170 -9.57 -23.02 11.03
N VAL A 171 -8.80 -22.08 11.55
CA VAL A 171 -8.57 -21.90 12.99
C VAL A 171 -9.31 -20.69 13.57
N GLY A 172 -10.13 -20.01 12.79
CA GLY A 172 -10.88 -18.82 13.22
C GLY A 172 -10.03 -17.57 13.43
N ALA A 173 -8.80 -17.56 12.89
CA ALA A 173 -7.89 -16.43 12.94
C ALA A 173 -8.30 -15.31 11.99
N VAL A 174 -7.86 -14.08 12.28
CA VAL A 174 -7.96 -12.94 11.37
C VAL A 174 -6.73 -12.93 10.45
N SER A 175 -6.96 -12.86 9.15
CA SER A 175 -5.91 -12.60 8.17
C SER A 175 -5.78 -11.11 7.87
N LEU A 176 -4.55 -10.56 8.00
CA LEU A 176 -4.18 -9.19 7.64
C LEU A 176 -3.14 -9.19 6.54
N VAL A 177 -3.40 -8.44 5.46
CA VAL A 177 -2.49 -8.31 4.33
C VAL A 177 -2.17 -6.84 4.04
N ASP A 178 -0.88 -6.48 4.08
CA ASP A 178 -0.41 -5.18 3.59
C ASP A 178 -0.20 -5.25 2.07
N VAL A 179 -0.99 -4.47 1.33
CA VAL A 179 -0.91 -4.38 -0.13
C VAL A 179 -0.13 -3.14 -0.62
N THR A 180 0.56 -2.44 0.26
CA THR A 180 1.32 -1.21 -0.06
C THR A 180 2.33 -1.40 -1.18
N GLN A 181 2.96 -2.58 -1.29
CA GLN A 181 3.93 -2.89 -2.34
C GLN A 181 3.29 -3.53 -3.58
N ALA A 182 1.97 -3.74 -3.59
CA ALA A 182 1.23 -4.39 -4.66
C ALA A 182 0.27 -3.44 -5.39
N ALA A 183 -0.51 -2.65 -4.63
CA ALA A 183 -1.53 -1.77 -5.16
C ALA A 183 -0.95 -0.75 -6.14
N GLY A 184 -1.40 -0.78 -7.39
CA GLY A 184 -0.97 0.10 -8.47
C GLY A 184 -0.26 -0.61 -9.60
N TRP A 185 0.36 -1.78 -9.37
CA TRP A 185 0.97 -2.58 -10.41
C TRP A 185 0.52 -4.05 -10.41
N LEU A 186 0.25 -4.63 -9.25
CA LEU A 186 -0.26 -5.99 -9.16
C LEU A 186 -1.79 -5.95 -9.11
N PRO A 187 -2.51 -6.68 -10.00
CA PRO A 187 -3.96 -6.73 -9.93
C PRO A 187 -4.45 -7.21 -8.56
N LEU A 188 -5.30 -6.40 -7.93
CA LEU A 188 -5.93 -6.76 -6.66
C LEU A 188 -7.34 -7.37 -6.86
N VAL A 189 -7.83 -7.46 -8.10
CA VAL A 189 -9.15 -8.02 -8.48
C VAL A 189 -8.95 -9.07 -9.56
N PRO A 190 -9.61 -10.27 -9.54
CA PRO A 190 -10.52 -10.72 -8.50
C PRO A 190 -9.77 -11.13 -7.24
N ALA A 191 -9.89 -10.26 -6.33
CA ALA A 191 -9.89 -10.30 -4.90
C ALA A 191 -8.66 -10.73 -4.07
N PRO A 192 -7.77 -9.76 -3.66
CA PRO A 192 -7.24 -9.80 -2.29
C PRO A 192 -8.29 -9.46 -1.23
N ALA A 193 -9.35 -8.70 -1.55
CA ALA A 193 -10.43 -8.45 -0.60
C ALA A 193 -11.18 -9.73 -0.17
N ASP A 194 -11.16 -10.76 -1.02
CA ASP A 194 -11.61 -12.10 -0.66
C ASP A 194 -10.47 -12.96 -0.12
N HIS A 195 -9.22 -12.47 -0.18
CA HIS A 195 -8.03 -13.18 0.29
C HIS A 195 -7.47 -12.64 1.63
N ALA A 196 -8.17 -11.72 2.29
CA ALA A 196 -7.86 -11.25 3.64
C ALA A 196 -9.10 -10.72 4.35
N ASP A 197 -9.12 -10.82 5.67
CA ASP A 197 -10.16 -10.22 6.49
C ASP A 197 -9.94 -8.72 6.65
N VAL A 198 -8.67 -8.31 6.67
CA VAL A 198 -8.24 -6.92 6.70
C VAL A 198 -7.12 -6.72 5.66
N THR A 199 -7.25 -5.69 4.81
CA THR A 199 -6.11 -5.21 4.03
C THR A 199 -5.71 -3.82 4.50
N VAL A 200 -4.43 -3.48 4.38
CA VAL A 200 -3.91 -2.12 4.60
C VAL A 200 -3.06 -1.68 3.43
N CYS A 201 -3.06 -0.38 3.11
CA CYS A 201 -2.31 0.18 2.00
C CYS A 201 -1.90 1.62 2.29
N SER A 202 -0.62 1.94 2.18
CA SER A 202 -0.14 3.32 2.05
C SER A 202 -0.03 3.70 0.58
N ALA A 203 -0.67 4.80 0.17
CA ALA A 203 -0.82 5.14 -1.25
C ALA A 203 0.39 5.88 -1.88
N TYR A 204 1.40 6.24 -1.11
CA TYR A 204 2.50 7.10 -1.57
C TYR A 204 3.58 6.38 -2.39
N LYS A 205 3.47 5.07 -2.62
CA LYS A 205 4.40 4.30 -3.44
C LYS A 205 3.84 4.12 -4.85
N TRP A 206 3.35 2.96 -5.15
CA TRP A 206 2.87 2.57 -6.47
C TRP A 206 1.56 3.25 -6.91
N LEU A 207 0.78 3.80 -5.98
CA LEU A 207 -0.39 4.64 -6.29
C LEU A 207 -0.04 6.12 -6.45
N CYS A 208 1.24 6.51 -6.38
CA CYS A 208 1.75 7.85 -6.69
C CYS A 208 1.11 9.00 -5.92
N ALA A 209 0.46 8.71 -4.80
CA ALA A 209 -0.18 9.70 -3.94
C ALA A 209 0.83 10.36 -2.98
N PRO A 210 0.54 11.52 -2.41
CA PRO A 210 1.35 12.09 -1.34
C PRO A 210 1.38 11.19 -0.10
N ARG A 211 2.49 11.26 0.65
CA ARG A 211 2.57 10.62 1.96
C ARG A 211 1.54 11.24 2.91
N GLY A 212 0.97 10.44 3.81
CA GLY A 212 -0.11 10.88 4.70
C GLY A 212 -1.49 10.37 4.26
N THR A 213 -1.52 9.47 3.27
CA THR A 213 -2.73 8.80 2.80
C THR A 213 -2.56 7.29 2.90
N ALA A 214 -3.43 6.66 3.64
CA ALA A 214 -3.47 5.20 3.80
C ALA A 214 -4.92 4.73 3.94
N PHE A 215 -5.13 3.46 3.63
CA PHE A 215 -6.43 2.82 3.62
C PHE A 215 -6.37 1.49 4.38
N ALA A 216 -7.49 1.14 5.00
CA ALA A 216 -7.76 -0.24 5.36
C ALA A 216 -9.08 -0.68 4.73
N THR A 217 -9.18 -1.94 4.34
CA THR A 217 -10.46 -2.58 4.05
C THR A 217 -10.72 -3.68 5.05
N THR A 218 -11.98 -3.89 5.41
CA THR A 218 -12.36 -4.93 6.37
C THR A 218 -13.53 -5.76 5.85
N THR A 219 -13.54 -7.05 6.16
CA THR A 219 -14.78 -7.81 6.08
C THR A 219 -15.71 -7.37 7.22
N PRO A 220 -17.06 -7.50 7.08
CA PRO A 220 -17.97 -7.19 8.18
C PRO A 220 -17.67 -7.97 9.47
N ALA A 221 -17.27 -9.24 9.33
CA ALA A 221 -16.88 -10.09 10.47
C ALA A 221 -15.63 -9.58 11.18
N ALA A 222 -14.60 -9.17 10.43
CA ALA A 222 -13.40 -8.56 11.01
C ALA A 222 -13.71 -7.22 11.65
N ALA A 223 -14.46 -6.33 10.97
CA ALA A 223 -14.84 -5.03 11.49
C ALA A 223 -15.55 -5.10 12.85
N ALA A 224 -16.38 -6.12 13.06
CA ALA A 224 -17.07 -6.36 14.34
C ALA A 224 -16.10 -6.71 15.50
N ARG A 225 -14.90 -7.24 15.20
CA ARG A 225 -13.87 -7.60 16.17
C ARG A 225 -12.93 -6.44 16.49
N LEU A 226 -12.83 -5.44 15.60
CA LEU A 226 -11.91 -4.33 15.74
C LEU A 226 -12.47 -3.24 16.67
N ARG A 227 -11.57 -2.55 17.38
CA ARG A 227 -11.90 -1.39 18.19
C ARG A 227 -11.39 -0.11 17.51
N PRO A 228 -12.22 0.94 17.40
CA PRO A 228 -11.82 2.22 16.80
C PRO A 228 -10.95 3.03 17.79
N LEU A 229 -9.70 2.62 17.97
CA LEU A 229 -8.78 3.14 19.01
C LEU A 229 -8.50 4.63 18.88
N ALA A 230 -8.50 5.17 17.68
CA ALA A 230 -8.24 6.57 17.40
C ALA A 230 -9.52 7.32 17.01
N ALA A 231 -10.68 6.82 17.44
CA ALA A 231 -11.96 7.45 17.15
C ALA A 231 -11.94 8.92 17.55
N ASN A 232 -12.43 9.75 16.65
CA ASN A 232 -12.55 11.19 16.79
C ASN A 232 -13.79 11.64 16.01
N TRP A 233 -14.01 12.94 15.89
CA TRP A 233 -15.15 13.52 15.19
C TRP A 233 -15.34 12.97 13.76
N TYR A 234 -14.24 12.65 13.04
CA TYR A 234 -14.30 12.18 11.66
C TYR A 234 -14.78 10.72 11.52
N ALA A 235 -14.67 9.93 12.60
CA ALA A 235 -15.20 8.58 12.69
C ALA A 235 -16.71 8.55 13.06
N GLY A 236 -17.29 9.71 13.32
CA GLY A 236 -18.70 9.84 13.67
C GLY A 236 -19.64 9.51 12.50
N ASP A 237 -20.87 9.13 12.83
CA ASP A 237 -21.95 8.92 11.84
C ASP A 237 -22.17 10.17 10.99
N ASP A 238 -22.33 11.33 11.67
CA ASP A 238 -22.21 12.66 11.09
C ASP A 238 -20.96 13.34 11.67
N PRO A 239 -19.87 13.49 10.89
CA PRO A 239 -18.63 14.07 11.38
C PRO A 239 -18.83 15.49 11.97
N TRP A 240 -19.60 16.34 11.31
CA TRP A 240 -19.78 17.73 11.75
C TRP A 240 -20.64 17.85 13.01
N ALA A 241 -21.58 16.94 13.22
CA ALA A 241 -22.35 16.84 14.45
C ALA A 241 -21.54 16.18 15.60
N SER A 242 -20.43 15.52 15.29
CA SER A 242 -19.60 14.76 16.24
C SER A 242 -18.36 15.52 16.76
N VAL A 243 -18.26 16.83 16.46
CA VAL A 243 -17.06 17.63 16.78
C VAL A 243 -16.83 17.78 18.28
N TYR A 244 -17.89 17.84 19.08
CA TYR A 244 -17.84 18.10 20.52
C TYR A 244 -18.70 17.15 21.34
N GLY A 245 -18.31 16.94 22.60
CA GLY A 245 -19.09 16.19 23.58
C GLY A 245 -18.61 14.77 23.80
N THR A 246 -19.39 14.01 24.56
CA THR A 246 -19.08 12.64 24.95
C THR A 246 -20.09 11.61 24.40
N ASP A 247 -21.06 12.06 23.60
CA ASP A 247 -22.06 11.20 22.94
C ASP A 247 -21.42 10.61 21.66
N MET A 248 -20.66 9.53 21.83
CA MET A 248 -19.92 8.88 20.75
C MET A 248 -20.86 8.05 19.89
N ARG A 249 -21.26 8.59 18.73
CA ARG A 249 -22.02 7.90 17.69
C ARG A 249 -21.13 7.66 16.48
N LEU A 250 -20.53 6.48 16.44
CA LEU A 250 -19.65 6.11 15.33
C LEU A 250 -20.45 5.69 14.09
N ALA A 251 -19.86 5.91 12.92
CA ALA A 251 -20.37 5.39 11.67
C ALA A 251 -20.54 3.87 11.73
N VAL A 252 -21.54 3.35 11.04
CA VAL A 252 -21.85 1.90 11.02
C VAL A 252 -20.98 1.10 10.05
N ASP A 253 -20.23 1.82 9.20
CA ASP A 253 -19.37 1.31 8.15
C ASP A 253 -17.86 1.49 8.49
N GLY A 254 -16.97 1.31 7.50
CA GLY A 254 -15.53 1.43 7.66
C GLY A 254 -15.08 2.80 8.19
N ARG A 255 -15.87 3.84 8.00
CA ARG A 255 -15.58 5.20 8.48
C ARG A 255 -15.43 5.27 10.01
N ARG A 256 -15.99 4.32 10.75
CA ARG A 256 -15.81 4.23 12.21
C ARG A 256 -14.35 4.10 12.66
N PHE A 257 -13.46 3.73 11.74
CA PHE A 257 -12.03 3.60 11.98
C PHE A 257 -11.22 4.78 11.42
N ASP A 258 -11.89 5.77 10.83
CA ASP A 258 -11.24 6.93 10.25
C ASP A 258 -10.56 7.79 11.32
N THR A 259 -9.48 8.42 10.90
CA THR A 259 -8.86 9.51 11.64
C THR A 259 -9.06 10.83 10.88
N SER A 260 -9.01 11.95 11.60
CA SER A 260 -9.08 13.27 10.96
C SER A 260 -8.02 13.38 9.86
N PRO A 261 -8.41 13.72 8.61
CA PRO A 261 -7.54 13.60 7.44
C PRO A 261 -6.49 14.71 7.38
N ALA A 262 -5.30 14.36 6.90
CA ALA A 262 -4.26 15.32 6.49
C ALA A 262 -4.67 15.93 5.14
N TRP A 263 -5.54 16.92 5.12
CA TRP A 263 -6.29 17.39 3.96
C TRP A 263 -5.47 17.62 2.70
N LEU A 264 -4.32 18.32 2.79
CA LEU A 264 -3.47 18.56 1.62
C LEU A 264 -2.98 17.27 0.98
N SER A 265 -2.65 16.25 1.79
CA SER A 265 -2.26 14.94 1.26
C SER A 265 -3.40 14.29 0.47
N TRP A 266 -4.65 14.44 0.93
CA TRP A 266 -5.82 13.90 0.25
C TRP A 266 -6.17 14.65 -1.03
N VAL A 267 -5.97 15.97 -1.05
CA VAL A 267 -6.12 16.79 -2.28
C VAL A 267 -5.20 16.27 -3.38
N GLY A 268 -3.92 16.01 -3.04
CA GLY A 268 -2.98 15.43 -4.00
C GLY A 268 -3.25 13.96 -4.33
N ALA A 269 -3.85 13.21 -3.41
CA ALA A 269 -4.15 11.78 -3.63
C ALA A 269 -5.34 11.58 -4.60
N ALA A 270 -6.33 12.44 -4.58
CA ALA A 270 -7.56 12.24 -5.35
C ALA A 270 -7.31 12.04 -6.85
N PRO A 271 -6.53 12.89 -7.57
CA PRO A 271 -6.26 12.68 -8.99
C PRO A 271 -5.42 11.44 -9.27
N ALA A 272 -4.46 11.08 -8.40
CA ALA A 272 -3.66 9.87 -8.56
C ALA A 272 -4.52 8.62 -8.41
N LEU A 273 -5.31 8.54 -7.35
CA LEU A 273 -6.19 7.40 -7.10
C LEU A 273 -7.28 7.26 -8.17
N ASP A 274 -7.83 8.38 -8.68
CA ASP A 274 -8.79 8.32 -9.81
C ASP A 274 -8.15 7.70 -11.05
N ALA A 275 -6.91 8.08 -11.39
CA ALA A 275 -6.18 7.51 -12.52
C ALA A 275 -5.96 6.00 -12.33
N PHE A 276 -5.45 5.57 -11.16
CA PHE A 276 -5.22 4.15 -10.86
C PHE A 276 -6.51 3.34 -10.73
N ALA A 277 -7.63 3.94 -10.35
CA ALA A 277 -8.94 3.27 -10.34
C ALA A 277 -9.54 3.04 -11.73
N ARG A 278 -8.98 3.67 -12.76
CA ARG A 278 -9.45 3.58 -14.16
C ARG A 278 -8.48 2.88 -15.10
N VAL A 279 -7.21 2.77 -14.71
CA VAL A 279 -6.21 2.16 -15.56
C VAL A 279 -6.41 0.64 -15.69
N ASP A 280 -6.07 0.10 -16.86
CA ASP A 280 -5.88 -1.35 -17.02
C ASP A 280 -4.64 -1.79 -16.22
N VAL A 281 -4.87 -2.22 -14.98
CA VAL A 281 -3.80 -2.66 -14.08
C VAL A 281 -3.08 -3.91 -14.62
N ALA A 282 -3.71 -4.73 -15.43
CA ALA A 282 -3.04 -5.88 -16.07
C ALA A 282 -1.99 -5.43 -17.08
N ALA A 283 -2.25 -4.35 -17.81
CA ALA A 283 -1.25 -3.74 -18.70
C ALA A 283 -0.11 -3.09 -17.90
N VAL A 284 -0.39 -2.46 -16.75
CA VAL A 284 0.66 -1.94 -15.84
C VAL A 284 1.50 -3.09 -15.30
N HIS A 285 0.87 -4.17 -14.85
CA HIS A 285 1.55 -5.38 -14.38
C HIS A 285 2.49 -5.96 -15.44
N ALA A 286 1.98 -6.17 -16.63
CA ALA A 286 2.78 -6.71 -17.73
C ALA A 286 4.00 -5.81 -18.07
N HIS A 287 3.83 -4.50 -18.01
CA HIS A 287 4.89 -3.53 -18.24
C HIS A 287 5.95 -3.57 -17.12
N ASP A 288 5.54 -3.40 -15.86
CA ASP A 288 6.46 -3.25 -14.73
C ASP A 288 7.23 -4.55 -14.47
N VAL A 289 6.53 -5.70 -14.50
CA VAL A 289 7.13 -7.03 -14.36
C VAL A 289 7.99 -7.37 -15.57
N GLY A 290 7.54 -7.01 -16.78
CA GLY A 290 8.30 -7.24 -18.01
C GLY A 290 9.67 -6.56 -17.98
N LEU A 291 9.77 -5.32 -17.47
CA LEU A 291 11.05 -4.61 -17.31
C LEU A 291 11.91 -5.25 -16.23
N ALA A 292 11.32 -5.61 -15.09
CA ALA A 292 12.03 -6.25 -13.99
C ALA A 292 12.58 -7.63 -14.38
N ASP A 293 11.79 -8.45 -15.06
CA ASP A 293 12.20 -9.78 -15.54
C ASP A 293 13.21 -9.69 -16.70
N ALA A 294 13.10 -8.67 -17.58
CA ALA A 294 14.13 -8.38 -18.57
C ALA A 294 15.47 -8.05 -17.93
N LEU A 295 15.50 -7.22 -16.88
CA LEU A 295 16.71 -6.96 -16.10
C LEU A 295 17.25 -8.25 -15.46
N ARG A 296 16.40 -9.03 -14.81
CA ARG A 296 16.80 -10.30 -14.18
C ARG A 296 17.47 -11.24 -15.18
N THR A 297 16.84 -11.42 -16.35
CA THR A 297 17.35 -12.26 -17.43
C THR A 297 18.72 -11.77 -17.92
N ARG A 298 18.90 -10.47 -18.11
CA ARG A 298 20.16 -9.84 -18.50
C ARG A 298 21.28 -10.06 -17.49
N LEU A 299 20.93 -10.18 -16.20
CA LEU A 299 21.85 -10.47 -15.11
C LEU A 299 22.01 -11.98 -14.82
N GLY A 300 21.45 -12.87 -15.65
CA GLY A 300 21.52 -14.32 -15.47
C GLY A 300 20.66 -14.83 -14.30
N LEU A 301 19.65 -14.08 -13.88
CA LEU A 301 18.70 -14.44 -12.84
C LEU A 301 17.37 -14.92 -13.46
N GLU A 302 16.71 -15.86 -12.78
CA GLU A 302 15.39 -16.32 -13.21
C GLU A 302 14.33 -15.22 -13.07
N PRO A 303 13.37 -15.11 -13.99
CA PRO A 303 12.17 -14.26 -13.83
C PRO A 303 11.47 -14.56 -12.50
N ALA A 304 10.90 -13.52 -11.88
CA ALA A 304 10.27 -13.64 -10.57
C ALA A 304 8.81 -13.15 -10.54
N GLY A 305 8.29 -12.61 -11.64
CA GLY A 305 6.92 -12.09 -11.70
C GLY A 305 6.66 -10.92 -10.74
N SER A 306 7.70 -10.13 -10.45
CA SER A 306 7.63 -8.99 -9.52
C SER A 306 8.24 -7.75 -10.16
N ALA A 307 7.63 -6.60 -9.94
CA ALA A 307 8.16 -5.29 -10.35
C ALA A 307 9.40 -4.86 -9.53
N ILE A 308 9.77 -5.63 -8.52
CA ILE A 308 10.91 -5.40 -7.62
C ILE A 308 12.02 -6.39 -7.92
N VAL A 309 13.24 -5.87 -8.12
CA VAL A 309 14.47 -6.66 -8.26
C VAL A 309 15.38 -6.33 -7.08
N SER A 310 15.84 -7.35 -6.36
CA SER A 310 16.83 -7.22 -5.29
C SER A 310 18.13 -7.90 -5.71
N LEU A 311 19.24 -7.19 -5.55
CA LEU A 311 20.58 -7.65 -5.84
C LEU A 311 21.41 -7.68 -4.56
N PRO A 312 22.16 -8.74 -4.25
CA PRO A 312 23.09 -8.74 -3.12
C PRO A 312 24.13 -7.62 -3.26
N ASP A 313 24.45 -6.94 -2.18
CA ASP A 313 25.44 -5.86 -2.16
C ASP A 313 26.11 -5.77 -0.78
N PRO A 314 26.85 -6.81 -0.37
CA PRO A 314 27.42 -6.89 0.97
C PRO A 314 28.51 -5.86 1.24
N ASP A 315 29.17 -5.37 0.21
CA ASP A 315 30.28 -4.40 0.28
C ASP A 315 29.92 -2.99 -0.23
N GLY A 316 28.68 -2.79 -0.71
CA GLY A 316 28.22 -1.51 -1.25
C GLY A 316 28.67 -1.20 -2.68
N THR A 317 29.36 -2.13 -3.35
CA THR A 317 29.91 -1.92 -4.70
C THR A 317 28.80 -1.76 -5.76
N VAL A 318 27.78 -2.60 -5.71
CA VAL A 318 26.63 -2.53 -6.64
C VAL A 318 25.94 -1.18 -6.50
N ARG A 319 25.68 -0.74 -5.29
CA ARG A 319 25.07 0.55 -5.00
C ARG A 319 25.89 1.70 -5.54
N ALA A 320 27.20 1.70 -5.28
CA ALA A 320 28.10 2.75 -5.71
C ALA A 320 28.15 2.90 -7.25
N ARG A 321 28.14 1.78 -8.00
CA ARG A 321 28.10 1.78 -9.47
C ARG A 321 26.79 2.37 -10.00
N LEU A 322 25.65 1.97 -9.44
CA LEU A 322 24.34 2.46 -9.84
C LEU A 322 24.21 3.97 -9.55
N ASP A 323 24.63 4.42 -8.37
CA ASP A 323 24.63 5.84 -8.00
C ASP A 323 25.55 6.67 -8.93
N ALA A 324 26.76 6.16 -9.29
CA ALA A 324 27.68 6.81 -10.23
C ALA A 324 27.09 6.93 -11.64
N ALA A 325 26.24 5.98 -12.05
CA ALA A 325 25.49 6.04 -13.31
C ALA A 325 24.22 6.93 -13.24
N GLY A 326 24.00 7.62 -12.12
CA GLY A 326 22.83 8.46 -11.90
C GLY A 326 21.52 7.69 -11.80
N LEU A 327 21.57 6.43 -11.35
CA LEU A 327 20.40 5.58 -11.12
C LEU A 327 19.95 5.68 -9.66
N ARG A 328 18.68 6.00 -9.46
CA ARG A 328 18.09 6.13 -8.12
C ARG A 328 17.49 4.81 -7.68
N VAL A 329 18.10 4.18 -6.70
CA VAL A 329 17.74 2.86 -6.14
C VAL A 329 17.74 2.91 -4.61
N ALA A 330 17.19 1.89 -3.94
CA ALA A 330 17.19 1.81 -2.48
C ALA A 330 18.12 0.71 -1.97
N GLY A 331 18.84 0.96 -0.86
CA GLY A 331 19.49 -0.10 -0.08
C GLY A 331 18.47 -0.79 0.83
N ARG A 332 18.44 -2.13 0.83
CA ARG A 332 17.58 -2.92 1.73
C ARG A 332 18.25 -4.25 2.09
N GLY A 333 18.22 -4.60 3.37
CA GLY A 333 18.59 -5.95 3.86
C GLY A 333 19.96 -6.45 3.43
N GLY A 334 20.99 -5.59 3.30
CA GLY A 334 22.30 -5.95 2.79
C GLY A 334 22.38 -6.10 1.27
N GLY A 335 21.41 -5.53 0.55
CA GLY A 335 21.35 -5.51 -0.91
C GLY A 335 20.83 -4.19 -1.47
N VAL A 336 20.79 -4.11 -2.78
CA VAL A 336 20.20 -3.00 -3.55
C VAL A 336 18.88 -3.47 -4.11
N ARG A 337 17.85 -2.63 -3.98
CA ARG A 337 16.52 -2.88 -4.50
C ARG A 337 16.20 -1.88 -5.61
N LEU A 338 15.85 -2.42 -6.78
CA LEU A 338 15.33 -1.69 -7.92
C LEU A 338 13.83 -1.95 -8.04
N ALA A 339 13.04 -0.96 -8.42
CA ALA A 339 11.59 -1.06 -8.52
C ALA A 339 11.12 -0.30 -9.77
N PHE A 340 10.64 -1.04 -10.76
CA PHE A 340 10.15 -0.51 -12.03
C PHE A 340 8.69 -0.10 -11.94
N HIS A 341 8.34 1.03 -12.54
CA HIS A 341 6.95 1.47 -12.61
C HIS A 341 6.69 2.21 -13.94
N VAL A 342 5.49 2.71 -14.12
CA VAL A 342 4.96 3.27 -15.38
C VAL A 342 5.85 4.33 -16.05
N TRP A 343 6.75 4.99 -15.36
CA TRP A 343 7.70 5.96 -15.93
C TRP A 343 8.98 5.36 -16.48
N ASN A 344 9.25 4.08 -16.18
CA ASN A 344 10.43 3.37 -16.65
C ASN A 344 10.22 2.78 -18.06
N ASP A 345 11.32 2.45 -18.73
CA ASP A 345 11.33 1.78 -20.03
C ASP A 345 12.59 0.90 -20.21
N ALA A 346 12.78 0.36 -21.41
CA ALA A 346 13.91 -0.52 -21.72
C ALA A 346 15.27 0.19 -21.60
N ASP A 347 15.34 1.50 -21.84
CA ASP A 347 16.57 2.27 -21.68
C ASP A 347 17.05 2.26 -20.21
N ASP A 348 16.11 2.26 -19.24
CA ASP A 348 16.45 2.14 -17.82
C ASP A 348 17.06 0.78 -17.49
N VAL A 349 16.58 -0.29 -18.12
CA VAL A 349 17.18 -1.64 -18.01
C VAL A 349 18.59 -1.66 -18.58
N ASP A 350 18.78 -1.09 -19.78
CA ASP A 350 20.09 -1.03 -20.43
C ASP A 350 21.10 -0.23 -19.59
N ARG A 351 20.68 0.90 -18.99
CA ARG A 351 21.53 1.70 -18.11
C ARG A 351 21.95 0.94 -16.84
N VAL A 352 21.06 0.14 -16.25
CA VAL A 352 21.41 -0.70 -15.09
C VAL A 352 22.45 -1.72 -15.48
N VAL A 353 22.24 -2.44 -16.58
CA VAL A 353 23.19 -3.46 -17.07
C VAL A 353 24.55 -2.84 -17.36
N ALA A 354 24.59 -1.72 -18.11
CA ALA A 354 25.85 -1.02 -18.43
C ALA A 354 26.58 -0.55 -17.16
N ALA A 355 25.86 -0.09 -16.13
CA ALA A 355 26.47 0.32 -14.87
C ALA A 355 27.09 -0.84 -14.09
N LEU A 356 26.49 -2.05 -14.20
CA LEU A 356 26.97 -3.24 -13.50
C LEU A 356 28.09 -3.95 -14.27
N ASP A 357 28.11 -3.89 -15.61
CA ASP A 357 29.15 -4.46 -16.48
C ASP A 357 30.44 -3.63 -16.53
N ALA A 358 30.37 -2.34 -16.19
CA ALA A 358 31.54 -1.48 -16.12
C ALA A 358 32.49 -1.94 -15.01
N ALA A 359 33.48 -2.80 -15.40
CA ALA A 359 34.48 -3.40 -14.51
C ALA A 359 35.54 -2.40 -14.09
#